data_f2b55b9074cd59e5aa3256cc954c03ca
#
_entry.id   f2b55b9074cd59e5aa3256cc954c03ca
#
_cell.length_a   1.000
_cell.length_b   1.000
_cell.length_c   1.000
_cell.angle_alpha   90.00
_cell.angle_beta   90.00
_cell.angle_gamma   90.00
#
_symmetry.space_group_name_H-M   'P 1'
#
loop_
_entity.id
_entity.type
_entity.pdbx_description
1 polymer ?
#
loop_
_entity_poly.entity_id
_entity_poly.type
_entity_poly.pdbx_seq_one_letter_code
_entity_poly.pdbx_strand_id
1 'polypeptide(L)'
;IADGVYVHFIPTQKYKTNRIVFRMTGSLNKQTIAKRALVSQMLATANQTYPTVQSFKERLASLYGTQLSTRVLTKGLTHSVDIELTYLKDAFIPTNNGLFWEVLGFLKECLYKPLSRVAQYQNKVFDVEKQNLKTYLDVDTENNYYYSEVKGRELYFVNEGLKVPKYGQAELVEAETSFTAYQEFQSMLTRDRIDIFMVGEFDDYQVLQGLHRFPLEGRQVDLQFSYSQPYVNVVKEKIEPRQSSQSILQLGYQFSCQYGDKDYFALIVFNAMFGEFAHSALFTTLREKEGLAYSISSQFDIFTGLLNVYAGIDKKN
;
A
#
# COMPACT_ATOMS: atom_id res chain seq x y z
N ILE A 1 1.79 -21.68 -9.76
CA ILE A 1 2.70 -21.55 -10.92
C ILE A 1 4.08 -22.05 -10.52
N ALA A 2 4.63 -21.55 -9.42
CA ALA A 2 5.89 -21.98 -8.84
C ALA A 2 5.81 -21.81 -7.32
N ASP A 3 6.73 -22.37 -6.55
CA ASP A 3 6.80 -22.16 -5.11
C ASP A 3 6.87 -20.65 -4.79
N GLY A 4 6.06 -20.16 -3.88
CA GLY A 4 5.99 -18.73 -3.55
C GLY A 4 5.34 -17.83 -4.60
N VAL A 5 4.73 -18.41 -5.67
CA VAL A 5 3.99 -17.70 -6.72
C VAL A 5 2.58 -18.29 -6.85
N TYR A 6 1.58 -17.52 -6.47
CA TYR A 6 0.18 -17.95 -6.37
C TYR A 6 -0.71 -17.17 -7.32
N VAL A 7 -1.72 -17.85 -7.87
CA VAL A 7 -2.78 -17.22 -8.67
C VAL A 7 -4.11 -17.44 -7.95
N HIS A 8 -4.85 -16.36 -7.79
CA HIS A 8 -6.13 -16.35 -7.10
C HIS A 8 -7.23 -15.93 -8.09
N PHE A 9 -8.15 -16.81 -8.40
CA PHE A 9 -9.32 -16.49 -9.22
C PHE A 9 -10.47 -16.04 -8.32
N ILE A 10 -11.00 -14.85 -8.61
CA ILE A 10 -12.16 -14.25 -7.93
C ILE A 10 -13.22 -13.98 -9.00
N PRO A 11 -14.01 -15.00 -9.36
CA PRO A 11 -14.99 -14.88 -10.44
C PRO A 11 -16.12 -13.93 -10.04
N THR A 12 -16.45 -12.99 -10.93
CA THR A 12 -17.59 -12.09 -10.77
C THR A 12 -18.08 -11.56 -12.09
N GLN A 13 -19.42 -11.52 -12.25
CA GLN A 13 -20.09 -10.92 -13.40
C GLN A 13 -20.63 -9.51 -13.12
N LYS A 14 -20.42 -9.01 -11.91
CA LYS A 14 -20.97 -7.73 -11.47
C LYS A 14 -20.46 -6.54 -12.30
N TYR A 15 -19.24 -6.62 -12.83
CA TYR A 15 -18.58 -5.50 -13.51
C TYR A 15 -18.38 -5.80 -15.00
N LYS A 16 -18.36 -4.73 -15.81
CA LYS A 16 -18.02 -4.79 -17.25
C LYS A 16 -16.50 -4.88 -17.49
N THR A 17 -15.73 -4.81 -16.43
CA THR A 17 -14.27 -4.83 -16.47
C THR A 17 -13.72 -6.08 -15.80
N ASN A 18 -12.54 -6.49 -16.23
CA ASN A 18 -11.67 -7.43 -15.55
C ASN A 18 -10.54 -6.66 -14.87
N ARG A 19 -10.00 -7.24 -13.79
CA ARG A 19 -8.92 -6.64 -13.00
C ARG A 19 -7.84 -7.66 -12.72
N ILE A 20 -6.60 -7.30 -12.99
CA ILE A 20 -5.41 -8.08 -12.65
C ILE A 20 -4.62 -7.30 -11.61
N VAL A 21 -4.31 -7.93 -10.48
CA VAL A 21 -3.41 -7.35 -9.48
C VAL A 21 -2.20 -8.28 -9.36
N PHE A 22 -1.02 -7.76 -9.63
CA PHE A 22 0.24 -8.44 -9.39
C PHE A 22 0.88 -7.84 -8.13
N ARG A 23 0.89 -8.61 -7.06
CA ARG A 23 1.39 -8.22 -5.74
C ARG A 23 2.72 -8.86 -5.46
N MET A 24 3.69 -8.06 -5.09
CA MET A 24 4.99 -8.49 -4.57
C MET A 24 5.04 -8.17 -3.08
N THR A 25 5.17 -9.20 -2.23
CA THR A 25 5.16 -9.06 -0.77
C THR A 25 6.47 -9.59 -0.18
N GLY A 26 7.19 -8.73 0.50
CA GLY A 26 8.38 -9.05 1.28
C GLY A 26 8.24 -8.65 2.75
N SER A 27 9.26 -8.92 3.54
CA SER A 27 9.32 -8.50 4.94
C SER A 27 9.42 -6.98 5.06
N LEU A 28 8.73 -6.41 6.05
CA LEU A 28 8.79 -4.99 6.38
C LEU A 28 10.17 -4.65 6.94
N ASN A 29 10.90 -3.78 6.26
CA ASN A 29 12.23 -3.33 6.68
C ASN A 29 12.37 -1.83 6.42
N LYS A 30 12.76 -1.08 7.47
CA LYS A 30 13.00 0.37 7.38
C LYS A 30 13.91 0.77 6.21
N GLN A 31 14.90 -0.06 5.88
CA GLN A 31 15.88 0.22 4.82
C GLN A 31 15.31 0.04 3.40
N THR A 32 14.19 -0.68 3.23
CA THR A 32 13.62 -0.95 1.91
C THR A 32 12.30 -0.22 1.66
N ILE A 33 11.65 0.32 2.68
CA ILE A 33 10.34 0.99 2.55
C ILE A 33 10.36 2.08 1.48
N ALA A 34 11.31 3.02 1.56
CA ALA A 34 11.43 4.12 0.59
C ALA A 34 11.76 3.62 -0.83
N LYS A 35 12.63 2.62 -0.95
CA LYS A 35 12.98 2.00 -2.24
C LYS A 35 11.75 1.39 -2.90
N ARG A 36 10.94 0.62 -2.16
CA ARG A 36 9.71 -0.02 -2.64
C ARG A 36 8.65 1.01 -3.03
N ALA A 37 8.55 2.12 -2.29
CA ALA A 37 7.68 3.22 -2.65
C ALA A 37 8.11 3.87 -3.99
N LEU A 38 9.41 4.09 -4.19
CA LEU A 38 9.96 4.60 -5.47
C LEU A 38 9.76 3.61 -6.61
N VAL A 39 9.96 2.30 -6.38
CA VAL A 39 9.64 1.25 -7.37
C VAL A 39 8.17 1.33 -7.80
N SER A 40 7.25 1.51 -6.83
CA SER A 40 5.82 1.68 -7.11
C SER A 40 5.55 2.85 -8.06
N GLN A 41 6.22 4.00 -7.90
CA GLN A 41 6.10 5.13 -8.80
C GLN A 41 6.66 4.81 -10.21
N MET A 42 7.86 4.22 -10.26
CA MET A 42 8.51 3.88 -11.53
C MET A 42 7.70 2.90 -12.37
N LEU A 43 7.01 1.92 -11.76
CA LEU A 43 6.16 0.95 -12.44
C LEU A 43 4.94 1.58 -13.15
N ALA A 44 4.48 2.76 -12.69
CA ALA A 44 3.32 3.46 -13.24
C ALA A 44 3.69 4.56 -14.25
N THR A 45 4.97 4.81 -14.48
CA THR A 45 5.43 6.00 -15.23
C THR A 45 5.88 5.69 -16.64
N ALA A 46 6.75 4.70 -16.85
CA ALA A 46 7.32 4.34 -18.13
C ALA A 46 8.01 2.97 -18.10
N ASN A 47 8.25 2.37 -19.26
CA ASN A 47 9.07 1.19 -19.44
C ASN A 47 9.96 1.31 -20.69
N GLN A 48 10.78 0.30 -21.01
CA GLN A 48 11.67 0.37 -22.17
C GLN A 48 10.92 0.45 -23.51
N THR A 49 9.74 -0.16 -23.62
CA THR A 49 8.90 -0.12 -24.82
C THR A 49 8.19 1.23 -24.96
N TYR A 50 7.76 1.80 -23.85
CA TYR A 50 7.06 3.09 -23.76
C TYR A 50 7.85 4.03 -22.83
N PRO A 51 8.92 4.66 -23.32
CA PRO A 51 9.92 5.32 -22.47
C PRO A 51 9.52 6.71 -21.97
N THR A 52 8.36 7.23 -22.38
CA THR A 52 7.82 8.50 -21.91
C THR A 52 6.46 8.32 -21.26
N VAL A 53 6.11 9.21 -20.32
CA VAL A 53 4.77 9.25 -19.71
C VAL A 53 3.68 9.32 -20.78
N GLN A 54 3.92 10.09 -21.84
CA GLN A 54 2.98 10.23 -22.96
C GLN A 54 2.79 8.89 -23.67
N SER A 55 3.86 8.26 -24.19
CA SER A 55 3.77 6.98 -24.92
C SER A 55 3.19 5.86 -24.06
N PHE A 56 3.49 5.86 -22.75
CA PHE A 56 2.93 4.91 -21.80
C PHE A 56 1.40 5.09 -21.63
N LYS A 57 0.94 6.34 -21.49
CA LYS A 57 -0.50 6.65 -21.40
C LYS A 57 -1.22 6.44 -22.72
N GLU A 58 -0.60 6.76 -23.87
CA GLU A 58 -1.15 6.46 -25.20
C GLU A 58 -1.34 4.96 -25.40
N ARG A 59 -0.41 4.13 -24.92
CA ARG A 59 -0.59 2.66 -24.95
C ARG A 59 -1.78 2.22 -24.10
N LEU A 60 -1.94 2.72 -22.88
CA LEU A 60 -3.09 2.41 -22.04
C LEU A 60 -4.41 2.87 -22.69
N ALA A 61 -4.43 4.03 -23.32
CA ALA A 61 -5.60 4.50 -24.07
C ALA A 61 -5.91 3.60 -25.27
N SER A 62 -4.90 3.13 -26.00
CA SER A 62 -5.07 2.20 -27.13
C SER A 62 -5.59 0.82 -26.71
N LEU A 63 -5.41 0.46 -25.45
CA LEU A 63 -5.99 -0.72 -24.81
C LEU A 63 -7.42 -0.45 -24.27
N TYR A 64 -8.21 0.29 -25.02
CA TYR A 64 -9.60 0.67 -24.68
C TYR A 64 -9.72 1.40 -23.33
N GLY A 65 -8.76 2.25 -23.00
CA GLY A 65 -8.74 3.01 -21.76
C GLY A 65 -8.43 2.15 -20.53
N THR A 66 -7.61 1.13 -20.70
CA THR A 66 -7.08 0.34 -19.58
C THR A 66 -6.46 1.25 -18.55
N GLN A 67 -6.82 1.07 -17.29
CA GLN A 67 -6.26 1.82 -16.16
C GLN A 67 -5.15 1.02 -15.51
N LEU A 68 -4.01 1.65 -15.30
CA LEU A 68 -2.92 1.12 -14.48
C LEU A 68 -2.77 1.98 -13.24
N SER A 69 -2.72 1.34 -12.09
CA SER A 69 -2.39 1.97 -10.82
C SER A 69 -1.41 1.12 -10.03
N THR A 70 -0.66 1.76 -9.16
CA THR A 70 0.22 1.10 -8.20
C THR A 70 -0.14 1.54 -6.79
N ARG A 71 0.12 0.70 -5.82
CA ARG A 71 -0.05 1.04 -4.41
C ARG A 71 0.90 0.26 -3.53
N VAL A 72 1.19 0.84 -2.39
CA VAL A 72 2.00 0.25 -1.34
C VAL A 72 1.13 -0.07 -0.14
N LEU A 73 1.29 -1.26 0.43
CA LEU A 73 0.52 -1.77 1.56
C LEU A 73 1.44 -2.32 2.64
N THR A 74 1.01 -2.19 3.89
CA THR A 74 1.64 -2.87 5.03
C THR A 74 0.61 -3.69 5.78
N LYS A 75 0.99 -4.90 6.20
CA LYS A 75 0.20 -5.75 7.10
C LYS A 75 1.14 -6.43 8.07
N GLY A 76 1.06 -6.08 9.35
CA GLY A 76 2.02 -6.58 10.35
C GLY A 76 3.45 -6.31 9.91
N LEU A 77 4.27 -7.33 9.85
CA LEU A 77 5.67 -7.24 9.43
C LEU A 77 5.89 -7.49 7.94
N THR A 78 4.90 -7.17 7.09
CA THR A 78 5.01 -7.29 5.64
C THR A 78 4.84 -5.96 4.93
N HIS A 79 5.49 -5.82 3.78
CA HIS A 79 5.42 -4.67 2.90
C HIS A 79 5.18 -5.15 1.47
N SER A 80 4.07 -4.72 0.88
CA SER A 80 3.65 -5.15 -0.46
C SER A 80 3.62 -3.99 -1.43
N VAL A 81 3.99 -4.26 -2.67
CA VAL A 81 3.79 -3.37 -3.82
C VAL A 81 2.87 -4.08 -4.80
N ASP A 82 1.76 -3.43 -5.11
CA ASP A 82 0.81 -3.87 -6.11
C ASP A 82 0.99 -3.08 -7.40
N ILE A 83 0.94 -3.77 -8.53
CA ILE A 83 0.61 -3.19 -9.84
C ILE A 83 -0.73 -3.76 -10.28
N GLU A 84 -1.65 -2.89 -10.62
CA GLU A 84 -3.02 -3.22 -10.90
C GLU A 84 -3.44 -2.71 -12.27
N LEU A 85 -4.07 -3.58 -13.06
CA LEU A 85 -4.64 -3.27 -14.37
C LEU A 85 -6.14 -3.56 -14.35
N THR A 86 -6.95 -2.55 -14.68
CA THR A 86 -8.40 -2.67 -14.86
C THR A 86 -8.74 -2.35 -16.30
N TYR A 87 -9.41 -3.28 -17.01
CA TYR A 87 -9.69 -3.19 -18.43
C TYR A 87 -11.06 -3.78 -18.78
N LEU A 88 -11.62 -3.42 -19.92
CA LEU A 88 -12.90 -3.90 -20.40
C LEU A 88 -12.87 -5.41 -20.71
N LYS A 89 -13.93 -6.12 -20.42
CA LYS A 89 -14.11 -7.50 -20.88
C LYS A 89 -14.23 -7.54 -22.40
N ASP A 90 -13.69 -8.58 -23.03
CA ASP A 90 -13.71 -8.75 -24.49
C ASP A 90 -15.14 -8.71 -25.08
N ALA A 91 -16.15 -9.17 -24.33
CA ALA A 91 -17.56 -9.10 -24.73
C ALA A 91 -18.09 -7.67 -24.98
N PHE A 92 -17.42 -6.63 -24.47
CA PHE A 92 -17.77 -5.22 -24.66
C PHE A 92 -16.91 -4.50 -25.70
N ILE A 93 -16.05 -5.24 -26.41
CA ILE A 93 -15.13 -4.70 -27.40
C ILE A 93 -15.60 -5.08 -28.81
N PRO A 94 -15.76 -4.11 -29.73
CA PRO A 94 -16.32 -4.38 -31.07
C PRO A 94 -15.51 -5.39 -31.90
N THR A 95 -14.21 -5.48 -31.67
CA THR A 95 -13.29 -6.28 -32.48
C THR A 95 -12.98 -7.66 -31.90
N ASN A 96 -13.41 -7.95 -30.67
CA ASN A 96 -13.14 -9.20 -29.95
C ASN A 96 -11.69 -9.72 -30.11
N ASN A 97 -10.71 -8.82 -30.00
CA ASN A 97 -9.31 -9.07 -30.39
C ASN A 97 -8.44 -9.63 -29.24
N GLY A 98 -9.03 -10.22 -28.20
CA GLY A 98 -8.26 -10.80 -27.09
C GLY A 98 -7.48 -9.74 -26.28
N LEU A 99 -8.17 -8.71 -25.82
CA LEU A 99 -7.59 -7.62 -25.00
C LEU A 99 -6.85 -8.16 -23.77
N PHE A 100 -7.27 -9.28 -23.22
CA PHE A 100 -6.58 -9.96 -22.14
C PHE A 100 -5.09 -10.19 -22.46
N TRP A 101 -4.77 -10.69 -23.66
CA TRP A 101 -3.37 -10.97 -24.05
C TRP A 101 -2.53 -9.71 -24.20
N GLU A 102 -3.14 -8.64 -24.72
CA GLU A 102 -2.49 -7.33 -24.86
C GLU A 102 -2.21 -6.70 -23.50
N VAL A 103 -3.16 -6.77 -22.56
CA VAL A 103 -3.02 -6.26 -21.20
C VAL A 103 -2.01 -7.08 -20.40
N LEU A 104 -2.04 -8.40 -20.53
CA LEU A 104 -1.08 -9.29 -19.88
C LEU A 104 0.35 -9.07 -20.45
N GLY A 105 0.46 -8.86 -21.77
CA GLY A 105 1.71 -8.49 -22.42
C GLY A 105 2.26 -7.14 -21.90
N PHE A 106 1.39 -6.15 -21.74
CA PHE A 106 1.76 -4.85 -21.19
C PHE A 106 2.23 -4.96 -19.72
N LEU A 107 1.52 -5.75 -18.89
CA LEU A 107 1.98 -6.05 -17.52
C LEU A 107 3.37 -6.66 -17.50
N LYS A 108 3.62 -7.64 -18.40
CA LYS A 108 4.95 -8.26 -18.54
C LYS A 108 6.03 -7.24 -18.90
N GLU A 109 5.72 -6.29 -19.78
CA GLU A 109 6.65 -5.23 -20.14
C GLU A 109 6.95 -4.30 -18.97
N CYS A 110 5.94 -3.92 -18.17
CA CYS A 110 6.14 -3.12 -16.96
C CYS A 110 7.06 -3.82 -15.95
N LEU A 111 6.91 -5.14 -15.77
CA LEU A 111 7.67 -5.89 -14.77
C LEU A 111 9.08 -6.28 -15.26
N TYR A 112 9.23 -6.66 -16.53
CA TYR A 112 10.48 -7.26 -17.01
C TYR A 112 11.23 -6.43 -18.05
N LYS A 113 10.68 -5.27 -18.43
CA LYS A 113 11.36 -4.28 -19.26
C LYS A 113 11.28 -2.89 -18.61
N PRO A 114 11.70 -2.73 -17.33
CA PRO A 114 11.68 -1.42 -16.68
C PRO A 114 12.54 -0.44 -17.45
N LEU A 115 12.23 0.86 -17.35
CA LEU A 115 13.04 1.90 -17.96
C LEU A 115 14.40 2.03 -17.25
N SER A 116 15.32 1.16 -17.62
CA SER A 116 16.62 1.02 -16.97
C SER A 116 17.77 1.04 -17.97
N ARG A 117 18.94 1.45 -17.52
CA ARG A 117 20.19 1.41 -18.27
C ARG A 117 21.35 1.08 -17.31
N VAL A 118 22.16 0.09 -17.65
CA VAL A 118 23.33 -0.31 -16.84
C VAL A 118 22.96 -0.60 -15.38
N ALA A 119 21.97 -1.50 -15.19
CA ALA A 119 21.49 -1.95 -13.87
C ALA A 119 21.01 -0.84 -12.92
N GLN A 120 20.48 0.25 -13.47
CA GLN A 120 19.81 1.32 -12.70
C GLN A 120 18.65 1.90 -13.49
N TYR A 121 17.67 2.52 -12.82
CA TYR A 121 16.63 3.28 -13.50
C TYR A 121 17.24 4.46 -14.25
N GLN A 122 16.56 4.93 -15.31
CA GLN A 122 16.96 6.13 -16.01
C GLN A 122 16.89 7.35 -15.07
N ASN A 123 18.02 7.97 -14.77
CA ASN A 123 18.13 9.01 -13.73
C ASN A 123 17.09 10.12 -13.91
N LYS A 124 16.93 10.65 -15.13
CA LYS A 124 16.01 11.76 -15.38
C LYS A 124 14.57 11.46 -14.96
N VAL A 125 14.08 10.25 -15.23
CA VAL A 125 12.71 9.84 -14.84
C VAL A 125 12.68 9.53 -13.36
N PHE A 126 13.69 8.84 -12.84
CA PHE A 126 13.80 8.52 -11.44
C PHE A 126 13.82 9.77 -10.54
N ASP A 127 14.60 10.79 -10.91
CA ASP A 127 14.72 12.04 -10.12
C ASP A 127 13.37 12.79 -10.06
N VAL A 128 12.59 12.76 -11.16
CA VAL A 128 11.23 13.33 -11.17
C VAL A 128 10.32 12.58 -10.20
N GLU A 129 10.28 11.24 -10.27
CA GLU A 129 9.42 10.45 -9.40
C GLU A 129 9.87 10.51 -7.93
N LYS A 130 11.17 10.56 -7.68
CA LYS A 130 11.73 10.81 -6.35
C LYS A 130 11.25 12.16 -5.79
N GLN A 131 11.30 13.22 -6.60
CA GLN A 131 10.82 14.54 -6.17
C GLN A 131 9.30 14.55 -5.96
N ASN A 132 8.52 13.88 -6.81
CA ASN A 132 7.08 13.74 -6.66
C ASN A 132 6.73 13.05 -5.34
N LEU A 133 7.41 11.94 -5.00
CA LEU A 133 7.19 11.23 -3.75
C LEU A 133 7.57 12.08 -2.53
N LYS A 134 8.69 12.81 -2.59
CA LYS A 134 9.07 13.72 -1.51
C LYS A 134 8.02 14.81 -1.29
N THR A 135 7.58 15.46 -2.36
CA THR A 135 6.54 16.50 -2.29
C THR A 135 5.25 15.94 -1.70
N TYR A 136 4.85 14.73 -2.09
CA TYR A 136 3.69 14.05 -1.51
C TYR A 136 3.85 13.83 0.01
N LEU A 137 5.00 13.34 0.45
CA LEU A 137 5.29 13.09 1.87
C LEU A 137 5.36 14.39 2.68
N ASP A 138 5.92 15.47 2.11
CA ASP A 138 5.99 16.78 2.76
C ASP A 138 4.59 17.36 2.96
N VAL A 139 3.73 17.31 1.93
CA VAL A 139 2.34 17.77 2.01
C VAL A 139 1.53 16.95 3.03
N ASP A 140 1.72 15.62 3.06
CA ASP A 140 1.06 14.77 4.05
C ASP A 140 1.45 15.17 5.49
N THR A 141 2.70 15.58 5.74
CA THR A 141 3.14 16.01 7.06
C THR A 141 2.60 17.36 7.50
N GLU A 142 2.05 18.18 6.59
CA GLU A 142 1.31 19.41 6.93
C GLU A 142 -0.03 19.08 7.58
N ASN A 143 -0.63 17.92 7.29
CA ASN A 143 -1.81 17.42 7.95
C ASN A 143 -1.47 16.99 9.38
N ASN A 144 -2.03 17.69 10.36
CA ASN A 144 -1.73 17.43 11.77
C ASN A 144 -2.16 16.04 12.25
N TYR A 145 -3.23 15.45 11.68
CA TYR A 145 -3.64 14.07 12.00
C TYR A 145 -2.62 13.07 11.50
N TYR A 146 -2.20 13.18 10.24
CA TYR A 146 -1.16 12.32 9.68
C TYR A 146 0.16 12.47 10.44
N TYR A 147 0.55 13.71 10.74
CA TYR A 147 1.75 13.98 11.54
C TYR A 147 1.69 13.32 12.92
N SER A 148 0.54 13.44 13.62
CA SER A 148 0.36 12.78 14.92
C SER A 148 0.45 11.26 14.80
N GLU A 149 -0.10 10.67 13.72
CA GLU A 149 0.00 9.23 13.46
C GLU A 149 1.47 8.79 13.30
N VAL A 150 2.26 9.52 12.50
CA VAL A 150 3.69 9.23 12.32
C VAL A 150 4.42 9.28 13.67
N LYS A 151 4.20 10.33 14.45
CA LYS A 151 4.83 10.48 15.78
C LYS A 151 4.34 9.47 16.80
N GLY A 152 3.06 9.14 16.76
CA GLY A 152 2.48 8.07 17.57
C GLY A 152 3.11 6.70 17.27
N ARG A 153 3.32 6.37 15.99
CA ARG A 153 3.99 5.13 15.56
C ARG A 153 5.44 5.08 16.06
N GLU A 154 6.17 6.18 15.93
CA GLU A 154 7.57 6.29 16.44
C GLU A 154 7.64 6.05 17.95
N LEU A 155 6.66 6.55 18.69
CA LEU A 155 6.58 6.41 20.14
C LEU A 155 6.14 5.03 20.60
N TYR A 156 5.16 4.45 19.90
CA TYR A 156 4.51 3.19 20.28
C TYR A 156 5.36 1.98 19.92
N PHE A 157 5.77 1.81 18.66
CA PHE A 157 6.40 0.59 18.18
C PHE A 157 7.85 0.47 18.65
N VAL A 158 8.27 -0.76 18.99
CA VAL A 158 9.67 -1.14 19.21
C VAL A 158 10.33 -1.51 17.86
N ASN A 159 9.58 -2.17 16.98
CA ASN A 159 10.07 -2.58 15.67
C ASN A 159 10.31 -1.37 14.76
N GLU A 160 11.54 -1.22 14.24
CA GLU A 160 11.96 -0.06 13.44
C GLU A 160 11.19 0.08 12.11
N GLY A 161 10.79 -1.03 11.49
CA GLY A 161 9.99 -1.01 10.26
C GLY A 161 8.58 -0.44 10.50
N LEU A 162 7.96 -0.80 11.63
CA LEU A 162 6.63 -0.31 11.99
C LEU A 162 6.59 1.17 12.40
N LYS A 163 7.71 1.76 12.79
CA LYS A 163 7.82 3.20 13.07
C LYS A 163 7.67 4.06 11.81
N VAL A 164 7.99 3.50 10.65
CA VAL A 164 8.01 4.22 9.38
C VAL A 164 6.68 4.01 8.64
N PRO A 165 6.04 5.07 8.11
CA PRO A 165 4.89 4.94 7.24
C PRO A 165 5.17 4.12 5.99
N LYS A 166 4.13 3.55 5.38
CA LYS A 166 4.24 2.63 4.24
C LYS A 166 4.96 3.18 3.00
N TYR A 167 4.96 4.49 2.81
CA TYR A 167 5.68 5.18 1.72
C TYR A 167 7.06 5.70 2.13
N GLY A 168 7.46 5.51 3.38
CA GLY A 168 8.70 6.06 3.91
C GLY A 168 8.54 7.43 4.54
N GLN A 169 9.66 8.11 4.70
CA GLN A 169 9.79 9.49 5.15
C GLN A 169 10.69 10.23 4.15
N ALA A 170 10.57 11.55 4.07
CA ALA A 170 11.29 12.35 3.06
C ALA A 170 12.81 12.14 3.12
N GLU A 171 13.37 11.99 4.32
CA GLU A 171 14.81 11.75 4.53
C GLU A 171 15.24 10.38 4.00
N LEU A 172 14.39 9.34 4.16
CA LEU A 172 14.68 8.01 3.63
C LEU A 172 14.59 7.99 2.10
N VAL A 173 13.64 8.71 1.52
CA VAL A 173 13.50 8.86 0.07
C VAL A 173 14.70 9.63 -0.49
N GLU A 174 15.16 10.69 0.20
CA GLU A 174 16.32 11.49 -0.23
C GLU A 174 17.60 10.67 -0.33
N ALA A 175 17.79 9.72 0.57
CA ALA A 175 18.98 8.86 0.57
C ALA A 175 19.02 7.86 -0.61
N GLU A 176 17.88 7.63 -1.28
CA GLU A 176 17.81 6.62 -2.35
C GLU A 176 18.28 7.14 -3.71
N THR A 177 18.84 6.25 -4.50
CA THR A 177 19.34 6.49 -5.85
C THR A 177 18.60 5.61 -6.87
N SER A 178 18.72 5.95 -8.15
CA SER A 178 18.21 5.13 -9.26
C SER A 178 18.78 3.70 -9.25
N PHE A 179 20.00 3.52 -8.74
CA PHE A 179 20.63 2.22 -8.57
C PHE A 179 20.01 1.45 -7.40
N THR A 180 19.90 2.04 -6.21
CA THR A 180 19.39 1.34 -5.01
C THR A 180 17.92 0.95 -5.17
N ALA A 181 17.09 1.78 -5.79
CA ALA A 181 15.71 1.46 -6.10
C ALA A 181 15.58 0.35 -7.15
N TYR A 182 16.43 0.36 -8.18
CA TYR A 182 16.44 -0.70 -9.19
C TYR A 182 16.88 -2.04 -8.61
N GLN A 183 17.90 -2.06 -7.74
CA GLN A 183 18.34 -3.28 -7.05
C GLN A 183 17.22 -3.86 -6.16
N GLU A 184 16.48 -3.00 -5.45
CA GLU A 184 15.30 -3.45 -4.70
C GLU A 184 14.24 -4.04 -5.61
N PHE A 185 13.96 -3.41 -6.76
CA PHE A 185 13.00 -3.96 -7.72
C PHE A 185 13.40 -5.36 -8.22
N GLN A 186 14.66 -5.57 -8.55
CA GLN A 186 15.15 -6.90 -8.93
C GLN A 186 15.01 -7.90 -7.76
N SER A 187 15.29 -7.48 -6.54
CA SER A 187 15.07 -8.29 -5.35
C SER A 187 13.59 -8.64 -5.15
N MET A 188 12.68 -7.70 -5.34
CA MET A 188 11.23 -7.94 -5.25
C MET A 188 10.77 -8.97 -6.26
N LEU A 189 11.20 -8.86 -7.52
CA LEU A 189 10.83 -9.82 -8.58
C LEU A 189 11.33 -11.24 -8.33
N THR A 190 12.45 -11.41 -7.61
CA THR A 190 13.09 -12.71 -7.42
C THR A 190 12.90 -13.33 -6.05
N ARG A 191 12.69 -12.52 -5.01
CA ARG A 191 12.66 -12.97 -3.61
C ARG A 191 11.32 -12.78 -2.91
N ASP A 192 10.49 -11.81 -3.34
CA ASP A 192 9.19 -11.58 -2.72
C ASP A 192 8.21 -12.70 -3.08
N ARG A 193 7.28 -12.98 -2.17
CA ARG A 193 6.08 -13.74 -2.49
C ARG A 193 5.28 -12.98 -3.55
N ILE A 194 4.86 -13.69 -4.58
CA ILE A 194 4.00 -13.13 -5.63
C ILE A 194 2.59 -13.72 -5.50
N ASP A 195 1.61 -12.84 -5.40
CA ASP A 195 0.20 -13.18 -5.45
C ASP A 195 -0.45 -12.44 -6.62
N ILE A 196 -0.99 -13.18 -7.59
CA ILE A 196 -1.65 -12.64 -8.78
C ILE A 196 -3.16 -12.83 -8.62
N PHE A 197 -3.91 -11.74 -8.47
CA PHE A 197 -5.35 -11.79 -8.33
C PHE A 197 -6.02 -11.49 -9.68
N MET A 198 -6.86 -12.41 -10.13
CA MET A 198 -7.67 -12.34 -11.35
C MET A 198 -9.12 -12.13 -10.95
N VAL A 199 -9.60 -10.88 -10.96
CA VAL A 199 -10.94 -10.52 -10.52
C VAL A 199 -11.82 -10.21 -11.72
N GLY A 200 -12.85 -11.01 -11.94
CA GLY A 200 -13.77 -10.87 -13.10
C GLY A 200 -14.08 -12.19 -13.78
N GLU A 201 -14.21 -12.15 -15.08
CA GLU A 201 -14.45 -13.33 -15.93
C GLU A 201 -13.18 -13.65 -16.70
N PHE A 202 -12.58 -14.80 -16.37
CA PHE A 202 -11.35 -15.28 -16.97
C PHE A 202 -11.51 -16.75 -17.36
N ASP A 203 -10.83 -17.15 -18.40
CA ASP A 203 -10.54 -18.54 -18.71
C ASP A 203 -9.25 -18.94 -17.97
N ASP A 204 -9.36 -19.85 -17.01
CA ASP A 204 -8.27 -20.26 -16.14
C ASP A 204 -7.09 -20.81 -16.94
N TYR A 205 -7.37 -21.57 -18.03
CA TYR A 205 -6.34 -22.14 -18.88
C TYR A 205 -5.57 -21.06 -19.63
N GLN A 206 -6.26 -20.08 -20.20
CA GLN A 206 -5.62 -18.95 -20.89
C GLN A 206 -4.76 -18.12 -19.92
N VAL A 207 -5.25 -17.88 -18.69
CA VAL A 207 -4.49 -17.18 -17.65
C VAL A 207 -3.20 -17.93 -17.33
N LEU A 208 -3.29 -19.21 -17.04
CA LEU A 208 -2.13 -20.04 -16.73
C LEU A 208 -1.14 -20.09 -17.90
N GLN A 209 -1.62 -20.27 -19.13
CA GLN A 209 -0.80 -20.25 -20.35
C GLN A 209 -0.08 -18.89 -20.51
N GLY A 210 -0.76 -17.80 -20.22
CA GLY A 210 -0.19 -16.46 -20.28
C GLY A 210 0.90 -16.24 -19.22
N LEU A 211 0.63 -16.65 -17.99
CA LEU A 211 1.55 -16.48 -16.87
C LEU A 211 2.78 -17.40 -16.96
N HIS A 212 2.67 -18.57 -17.59
CA HIS A 212 3.85 -19.41 -17.90
C HIS A 212 4.87 -18.73 -18.83
N ARG A 213 4.49 -17.67 -19.54
CA ARG A 213 5.41 -16.86 -20.35
C ARG A 213 6.18 -15.81 -19.53
N PHE A 214 5.84 -15.63 -18.25
CA PHE A 214 6.58 -14.75 -17.33
C PHE A 214 7.76 -15.54 -16.74
N PRO A 215 8.92 -14.91 -16.53
CA PRO A 215 10.06 -15.54 -15.87
C PRO A 215 9.81 -15.60 -14.33
N LEU A 216 8.80 -16.38 -13.95
CA LEU A 216 8.42 -16.59 -12.55
C LEU A 216 9.12 -17.83 -12.03
N GLU A 217 10.16 -17.64 -11.25
CA GLU A 217 10.92 -18.72 -10.62
C GLU A 217 10.39 -19.03 -9.23
N GLY A 218 10.60 -20.27 -8.77
CA GLY A 218 10.26 -20.71 -7.41
C GLY A 218 11.08 -19.96 -6.36
N ARG A 219 10.45 -19.61 -5.23
CA ARG A 219 11.06 -18.91 -4.11
C ARG A 219 10.50 -19.36 -2.79
N GLN A 220 11.33 -19.38 -1.77
CA GLN A 220 10.87 -19.59 -0.39
C GLN A 220 10.79 -18.25 0.31
N VAL A 221 9.61 -17.92 0.84
CA VAL A 221 9.38 -16.66 1.53
C VAL A 221 8.65 -16.96 2.84
N ASP A 222 9.27 -16.60 3.95
CA ASP A 222 8.64 -16.61 5.26
C ASP A 222 8.14 -15.21 5.60
N LEU A 223 6.83 -15.04 5.70
CA LEU A 223 6.17 -13.75 5.94
C LEU A 223 5.41 -13.79 7.27
N GLN A 224 5.63 -12.77 8.07
CA GLN A 224 4.92 -12.57 9.32
C GLN A 224 3.86 -11.48 9.15
N PHE A 225 2.60 -11.87 9.01
CA PHE A 225 1.46 -10.96 8.86
C PHE A 225 0.95 -10.39 10.18
N SER A 226 1.43 -10.87 11.31
CA SER A 226 1.07 -10.36 12.64
C SER A 226 2.31 -9.91 13.39
N TYR A 227 2.13 -8.88 14.19
CA TYR A 227 3.16 -8.39 15.11
C TYR A 227 2.58 -8.32 16.52
N SER A 228 3.31 -8.85 17.49
CA SER A 228 2.98 -8.71 18.90
C SER A 228 3.95 -7.72 19.54
N GLN A 229 3.44 -6.57 19.92
CA GLN A 229 4.19 -5.56 20.66
C GLN A 229 4.56 -6.10 22.04
N PRO A 230 5.83 -6.02 22.48
CA PRO A 230 6.19 -6.34 23.84
C PRO A 230 5.39 -5.48 24.83
N TYR A 231 4.88 -6.11 25.89
CA TYR A 231 4.15 -5.39 26.93
C TYR A 231 5.05 -4.36 27.62
N VAL A 232 4.53 -3.15 27.75
CA VAL A 232 5.22 -2.04 28.41
C VAL A 232 4.30 -1.49 29.50
N ASN A 233 4.73 -1.52 30.75
CA ASN A 233 3.96 -1.03 31.91
C ASN A 233 4.15 0.48 32.17
N VAL A 234 4.62 1.23 31.18
CA VAL A 234 4.86 2.67 31.30
C VAL A 234 4.17 3.39 30.18
N VAL A 235 3.36 4.39 30.52
CA VAL A 235 2.78 5.30 29.54
C VAL A 235 3.92 6.13 28.93
N LYS A 236 4.02 6.12 27.60
CA LYS A 236 4.93 6.99 26.88
C LYS A 236 4.14 8.19 26.36
N GLU A 237 4.64 9.37 26.62
CA GLU A 237 4.03 10.62 26.22
C GLU A 237 5.00 11.48 25.41
N LYS A 238 4.48 12.19 24.42
CA LYS A 238 5.23 13.18 23.64
C LYS A 238 4.30 14.33 23.28
N ILE A 239 4.75 15.55 23.57
CA ILE A 239 4.04 16.78 23.19
C ILE A 239 4.92 17.51 22.19
N GLU A 240 4.37 17.79 21.01
CA GLU A 240 5.06 18.56 19.98
C GLU A 240 4.28 19.84 19.65
N PRO A 241 4.84 21.02 19.93
CA PRO A 241 4.22 22.29 19.59
C PRO A 241 4.23 22.52 18.07
N ARG A 242 3.08 22.81 17.50
CA ARG A 242 2.90 23.21 16.10
C ARG A 242 2.04 24.45 15.98
N GLN A 243 2.26 25.23 14.91
CA GLN A 243 1.38 26.34 14.59
C GLN A 243 0.09 25.80 13.95
N SER A 244 -0.95 25.64 14.76
CA SER A 244 -2.26 25.16 14.33
C SER A 244 -3.35 25.78 15.18
N SER A 245 -4.56 25.91 14.63
CA SER A 245 -5.76 26.32 15.39
C SER A 245 -6.29 25.23 16.32
N GLN A 246 -5.96 23.97 16.03
CA GLN A 246 -6.38 22.80 16.81
C GLN A 246 -5.19 22.03 17.34
N SER A 247 -5.35 21.43 18.51
CA SER A 247 -4.46 20.39 19.02
C SER A 247 -4.99 19.02 18.63
N ILE A 248 -4.09 18.12 18.25
CA ILE A 248 -4.43 16.71 17.97
C ILE A 248 -3.93 15.86 19.12
N LEU A 249 -4.86 15.21 19.81
CA LEU A 249 -4.58 14.19 20.79
C LEU A 249 -4.67 12.81 20.10
N GLN A 250 -3.63 12.01 20.25
CA GLN A 250 -3.63 10.61 19.81
C GLN A 250 -3.30 9.71 21.00
N LEU A 251 -4.09 8.67 21.20
CA LEU A 251 -3.89 7.65 22.23
C LEU A 251 -3.75 6.29 21.54
N GLY A 252 -2.69 5.54 21.88
CA GLY A 252 -2.43 4.19 21.37
C GLY A 252 -2.58 3.16 22.48
N TYR A 253 -3.41 2.14 22.25
CA TYR A 253 -3.65 1.03 23.17
C TYR A 253 -3.30 -0.29 22.50
N GLN A 254 -2.65 -1.18 23.26
CA GLN A 254 -2.36 -2.54 22.81
C GLN A 254 -3.57 -3.45 23.09
N PHE A 255 -3.86 -4.35 22.13
CA PHE A 255 -4.79 -5.45 22.31
C PHE A 255 -4.19 -6.75 21.73
N SER A 256 -4.71 -7.91 22.15
CA SER A 256 -4.15 -9.22 21.82
C SER A 256 -4.96 -10.05 20.82
N CYS A 257 -6.13 -9.56 20.36
CA CYS A 257 -6.93 -10.24 19.34
C CYS A 257 -6.19 -10.26 18.00
N GLN A 258 -6.22 -11.41 17.32
CA GLN A 258 -5.60 -11.59 16.01
C GLN A 258 -6.64 -11.85 14.92
N TYR A 259 -6.25 -11.67 13.66
CA TYR A 259 -7.10 -12.02 12.52
C TYR A 259 -7.40 -13.52 12.52
N GLY A 260 -8.70 -13.86 12.47
CA GLY A 260 -9.17 -15.24 12.52
C GLY A 260 -9.51 -15.75 13.93
N ASP A 261 -9.24 -14.98 14.99
CA ASP A 261 -9.72 -15.31 16.33
C ASP A 261 -11.25 -15.20 16.40
N LYS A 262 -11.85 -15.98 17.29
CA LYS A 262 -13.30 -15.95 17.55
C LYS A 262 -13.80 -14.55 17.97
N ASP A 263 -12.94 -13.78 18.63
CA ASP A 263 -13.25 -12.45 19.15
C ASP A 263 -13.02 -11.31 18.12
N TYR A 264 -12.54 -11.64 16.90
CA TYR A 264 -12.29 -10.64 15.85
C TYR A 264 -13.54 -9.83 15.48
N PHE A 265 -14.68 -10.51 15.30
CA PHE A 265 -15.93 -9.80 15.00
C PHE A 265 -16.45 -8.97 16.17
N ALA A 266 -16.23 -9.44 17.40
CA ALA A 266 -16.54 -8.66 18.60
C ALA A 266 -15.70 -7.38 18.67
N LEU A 267 -14.42 -7.42 18.28
CA LEU A 267 -13.55 -6.24 18.19
C LEU A 267 -14.06 -5.23 17.15
N ILE A 268 -14.53 -5.70 15.98
CA ILE A 268 -15.13 -4.82 14.95
C ILE A 268 -16.36 -4.10 15.54
N VAL A 269 -17.28 -4.84 16.17
CA VAL A 269 -18.48 -4.27 16.78
C VAL A 269 -18.12 -3.32 17.93
N PHE A 270 -17.16 -3.71 18.77
CA PHE A 270 -16.65 -2.84 19.83
C PHE A 270 -16.13 -1.51 19.27
N ASN A 271 -15.26 -1.52 18.26
CA ASN A 271 -14.72 -0.30 17.68
C ASN A 271 -15.81 0.59 17.07
N ALA A 272 -16.81 -0.03 16.40
CA ALA A 272 -17.95 0.66 15.86
C ALA A 272 -18.78 1.42 16.95
N MET A 273 -19.00 0.77 18.07
CA MET A 273 -19.71 1.35 19.23
C MET A 273 -18.84 2.35 20.00
N PHE A 274 -17.53 2.14 20.04
CA PHE A 274 -16.59 2.92 20.82
C PHE A 274 -16.28 4.27 20.17
N GLY A 275 -15.82 4.32 18.91
CA GLY A 275 -15.36 5.56 18.31
C GLY A 275 -15.40 5.68 16.80
N GLU A 276 -15.81 4.64 16.04
CA GLU A 276 -15.74 4.68 14.58
C GLU A 276 -16.87 5.49 13.92
N PHE A 277 -18.07 5.47 14.50
CA PHE A 277 -19.27 6.09 13.93
C PHE A 277 -19.77 7.29 14.73
N ALA A 278 -20.59 8.15 14.08
CA ALA A 278 -21.18 9.33 14.70
C ALA A 278 -22.11 9.03 15.89
N HIS A 279 -22.61 7.82 16.04
CA HIS A 279 -23.41 7.37 17.19
C HIS A 279 -22.58 6.60 18.24
N SER A 280 -21.26 6.57 18.10
CA SER A 280 -20.37 5.91 19.04
C SER A 280 -20.29 6.64 20.39
N ALA A 281 -19.84 5.92 21.42
CA ALA A 281 -19.73 6.46 22.78
C ALA A 281 -18.79 7.68 22.85
N LEU A 282 -17.63 7.63 22.18
CA LEU A 282 -16.70 8.76 22.15
C LEU A 282 -17.33 10.00 21.47
N PHE A 283 -17.96 9.81 20.32
CA PHE A 283 -18.54 10.91 19.56
C PHE A 283 -19.70 11.57 20.32
N THR A 284 -20.68 10.78 20.78
CA THR A 284 -21.85 11.31 21.48
C THR A 284 -21.51 11.96 22.83
N THR A 285 -20.47 11.43 23.51
CA THR A 285 -20.09 11.99 24.82
C THR A 285 -19.19 13.20 24.67
N LEU A 286 -18.03 13.06 24.01
CA LEU A 286 -17.00 14.10 24.01
C LEU A 286 -17.28 15.22 23.00
N ARG A 287 -17.91 14.92 21.87
CA ARG A 287 -18.23 15.95 20.87
C ARG A 287 -19.60 16.56 21.09
N GLU A 288 -20.66 15.74 21.22
CA GLU A 288 -22.03 16.27 21.26
C GLU A 288 -22.45 16.77 22.64
N LYS A 289 -22.16 16.01 23.71
CA LYS A 289 -22.59 16.40 25.07
C LYS A 289 -21.64 17.39 25.71
N GLU A 290 -20.34 17.10 25.69
CA GLU A 290 -19.34 17.89 26.40
C GLU A 290 -18.74 19.02 25.52
N GLY A 291 -18.83 18.92 24.17
CA GLY A 291 -18.30 19.93 23.26
C GLY A 291 -16.77 20.07 23.28
N LEU A 292 -16.05 19.05 23.78
CA LEU A 292 -14.60 19.09 23.98
C LEU A 292 -13.80 18.84 22.70
N ALA A 293 -14.38 18.13 21.74
CA ALA A 293 -13.70 17.73 20.51
C ALA A 293 -14.50 18.15 19.27
N TYR A 294 -13.80 18.69 18.26
CA TYR A 294 -14.38 18.95 16.93
C TYR A 294 -14.54 17.66 16.13
N SER A 295 -13.58 16.77 16.27
CA SER A 295 -13.56 15.44 15.66
C SER A 295 -12.99 14.46 16.66
N ILE A 296 -13.55 13.27 16.67
CA ILE A 296 -13.06 12.16 17.48
C ILE A 296 -13.36 10.86 16.77
N SER A 297 -12.39 9.95 16.75
CA SER A 297 -12.55 8.63 16.15
C SER A 297 -11.64 7.60 16.79
N SER A 298 -11.98 6.32 16.65
CA SER A 298 -11.11 5.21 16.97
C SER A 298 -10.91 4.31 15.76
N GLN A 299 -9.71 3.73 15.63
CA GLN A 299 -9.34 2.78 14.60
C GLN A 299 -8.45 1.70 15.21
N PHE A 300 -8.56 0.48 14.74
CA PHE A 300 -7.63 -0.58 15.15
C PHE A 300 -6.93 -1.23 13.95
N ASP A 301 -5.71 -1.65 14.17
CA ASP A 301 -4.96 -2.48 13.23
C ASP A 301 -4.77 -3.88 13.84
N ILE A 302 -5.52 -4.84 13.30
CA ILE A 302 -5.52 -6.23 13.76
C ILE A 302 -4.16 -6.91 13.58
N PHE A 303 -3.36 -6.47 12.61
CA PHE A 303 -2.07 -7.07 12.30
C PHE A 303 -0.94 -6.60 13.21
N THR A 304 -1.12 -5.43 13.84
CA THR A 304 -0.14 -4.87 14.79
C THR A 304 -0.66 -4.83 16.22
N GLY A 305 -1.92 -5.18 16.46
CA GLY A 305 -2.54 -5.14 17.79
C GLY A 305 -2.64 -3.73 18.38
N LEU A 306 -2.79 -2.70 17.53
CA LEU A 306 -2.85 -1.30 17.93
C LEU A 306 -4.26 -0.74 17.74
N LEU A 307 -4.87 -0.26 18.82
CA LEU A 307 -6.06 0.58 18.81
C LEU A 307 -5.63 2.05 18.99
N ASN A 308 -5.95 2.88 18.03
CA ASN A 308 -5.72 4.33 18.07
C ASN A 308 -7.03 5.06 18.34
N VAL A 309 -6.96 6.09 19.19
CA VAL A 309 -8.00 7.09 19.36
C VAL A 309 -7.43 8.44 18.97
N TYR A 310 -8.13 9.17 18.11
CA TYR A 310 -7.76 10.51 17.66
C TYR A 310 -8.82 11.51 18.08
N ALA A 311 -8.41 12.65 18.59
CA ALA A 311 -9.30 13.77 18.88
C ALA A 311 -8.66 15.09 18.44
N GLY A 312 -9.44 15.89 17.68
CA GLY A 312 -9.13 17.29 17.40
C GLY A 312 -9.80 18.18 18.44
N ILE A 313 -9.02 18.83 19.27
CA ILE A 313 -9.50 19.65 20.39
C ILE A 313 -9.07 21.12 20.24
N ASP A 314 -9.77 22.05 20.88
CA ASP A 314 -9.36 23.44 20.96
C ASP A 314 -8.09 23.53 21.84
N LYS A 315 -7.19 24.46 21.52
CA LYS A 315 -6.00 24.75 22.34
C LYS A 315 -6.32 25.21 23.76
N LYS A 316 -7.56 25.60 24.00
CA LYS A 316 -8.00 26.10 25.31
C LYS A 316 -8.56 24.99 26.21
N ASN A 317 -8.86 23.85 25.67
CA ASN A 317 -9.33 22.64 26.34
C ASN A 317 -8.16 21.64 26.48
#